data_ca5c6bb1b8526960bafacc1dff155099
#
_entry.id   ca5c6bb1b8526960bafacc1dff155099
#
_cell.length_a   1.000
_cell.length_b   1.000
_cell.length_c   1.000
_cell.angle_alpha   90.00
_cell.angle_beta   90.00
_cell.angle_gamma   90.00
#
_symmetry.space_group_name_H-M   'P 1'
#
loop_
_entity.id
_entity.type
_entity.pdbx_description
1 polymer ?
#
loop_
_entity_poly.entity_id
_entity_poly.type
_entity_poly.pdbx_seq_one_letter_code
_entity_poly.pdbx_strand_id
1 'polypeptide(L)'
;MTETDETLIDRITDRLITAVAIGEFLPGARLPAERDLARSLGVGRTTTRAALERLVGRGILEKQRGRSGGSFVTEEWPSSEVAAVARWFEEQWPQLVDAAIAGTHLHGAIARLAASNRTDDDIERLEKRLDDFRQAESGAARQQADSILHLAIIAAAHNETLSAIVLDHERRFTIIAPAHPWGDSASRPAMEERAGREHGELVAAIVDSRVDDAGRIAQRHVEIDLELLDAARRRALTR
;
A
#
# COMPACT_ATOMS: atom_id res chain seq x y z
N MET A 1 11.04 -26.49 -15.71
CA MET A 1 10.21 -25.28 -15.59
C MET A 1 9.42 -25.19 -16.89
N THR A 2 8.11 -25.17 -16.83
CA THR A 2 7.25 -25.11 -18.03
C THR A 2 7.09 -23.66 -18.49
N GLU A 3 6.75 -23.41 -19.75
CA GLU A 3 6.50 -22.07 -20.30
C GLU A 3 5.45 -21.29 -19.44
N THR A 4 4.51 -22.01 -18.84
CA THR A 4 3.48 -21.44 -17.92
C THR A 4 4.10 -20.95 -16.60
N ASP A 5 5.12 -21.65 -16.07
CA ASP A 5 5.80 -21.27 -14.83
C ASP A 5 6.65 -20.00 -15.04
N GLU A 6 7.32 -19.88 -16.20
CA GLU A 6 8.11 -18.69 -16.57
C GLU A 6 7.22 -17.44 -16.64
N THR A 7 6.09 -17.53 -17.34
CA THR A 7 5.11 -16.43 -17.44
C THR A 7 4.57 -15.99 -16.07
N LEU A 8 4.37 -16.94 -15.14
CA LEU A 8 3.91 -16.62 -13.78
C LEU A 8 5.00 -15.90 -12.99
N ILE A 9 6.27 -16.34 -13.09
CA ILE A 9 7.41 -15.69 -12.44
C ILE A 9 7.56 -14.26 -12.98
N ASP A 10 7.41 -14.03 -14.31
CA ASP A 10 7.46 -12.71 -14.92
C ASP A 10 6.39 -11.79 -14.33
N ARG A 11 5.13 -12.23 -14.27
CA ARG A 11 4.03 -11.47 -13.68
C ARG A 11 4.27 -11.10 -12.22
N ILE A 12 4.81 -12.04 -11.42
CA ILE A 12 5.12 -11.77 -10.01
C ILE A 12 6.29 -10.79 -9.89
N THR A 13 7.29 -10.91 -10.76
CA THR A 13 8.42 -9.98 -10.83
C THR A 13 7.93 -8.56 -11.13
N ASP A 14 7.11 -8.38 -12.15
CA ASP A 14 6.56 -7.09 -12.55
C ASP A 14 5.68 -6.47 -11.44
N ARG A 15 4.87 -7.29 -10.76
CA ARG A 15 4.08 -6.83 -9.62
C ARG A 15 4.92 -6.35 -8.45
N LEU A 16 6.03 -7.04 -8.14
CA LEU A 16 6.98 -6.62 -7.11
C LEU A 16 7.72 -5.34 -7.50
N ILE A 17 8.12 -5.20 -8.76
CA ILE A 17 8.73 -3.97 -9.28
C ILE A 17 7.78 -2.79 -9.10
N THR A 18 6.52 -2.98 -9.48
CA THR A 18 5.50 -1.95 -9.32
C THR A 18 5.32 -1.54 -7.87
N ALA A 19 5.19 -2.50 -6.96
CA ALA A 19 5.05 -2.24 -5.53
C ALA A 19 6.21 -1.39 -4.97
N VAL A 20 7.44 -1.66 -5.41
CA VAL A 20 8.58 -0.81 -5.03
C VAL A 20 8.51 0.56 -5.73
N ALA A 21 8.13 0.62 -7.00
CA ALA A 21 8.07 1.88 -7.77
C ALA A 21 7.04 2.88 -7.21
N ILE A 22 5.91 2.38 -6.71
CA ILE A 22 4.85 3.21 -6.10
C ILE A 22 5.11 3.53 -4.62
N GLY A 23 6.14 2.92 -4.02
CA GLY A 23 6.49 3.17 -2.61
C GLY A 23 5.72 2.31 -1.61
N GLU A 24 5.15 1.17 -2.02
CA GLU A 24 4.65 0.16 -1.07
C GLU A 24 5.80 -0.41 -0.24
N PHE A 25 6.96 -0.58 -0.87
CA PHE A 25 8.22 -0.90 -0.20
C PHE A 25 9.23 0.21 -0.47
N LEU A 26 9.58 0.96 0.57
CA LEU A 26 10.49 2.10 0.46
C LEU A 26 11.94 1.66 0.26
N PRO A 27 12.81 2.51 -0.34
CA PRO A 27 14.25 2.26 -0.37
C PRO A 27 14.79 1.93 1.03
N GLY A 28 15.66 0.94 1.12
CA GLY A 28 16.17 0.39 2.38
C GLY A 28 15.17 -0.49 3.15
N ALA A 29 13.89 -0.53 2.79
CA ALA A 29 12.91 -1.35 3.48
C ALA A 29 13.15 -2.85 3.23
N ARG A 30 12.91 -3.64 4.28
CA ARG A 30 12.91 -5.10 4.19
C ARG A 30 11.57 -5.59 3.67
N LEU A 31 11.59 -6.41 2.63
CA LEU A 31 10.40 -7.10 2.17
C LEU A 31 9.93 -8.14 3.21
N PRO A 32 8.64 -8.47 3.24
CA PRO A 32 8.12 -9.57 4.03
C PRO A 32 8.83 -10.89 3.73
N ALA A 33 8.78 -11.82 4.67
CA ALA A 33 9.38 -13.14 4.46
C ALA A 33 8.77 -13.84 3.23
N GLU A 34 9.57 -14.62 2.51
CA GLU A 34 9.14 -15.36 1.30
C GLU A 34 7.81 -16.11 1.49
N ARG A 35 7.57 -16.65 2.69
CA ARG A 35 6.32 -17.34 3.02
C ARG A 35 5.11 -16.41 3.04
N ASP A 36 5.29 -15.23 3.58
CA ASP A 36 4.20 -14.26 3.74
C ASP A 36 3.92 -13.55 2.42
N LEU A 37 4.96 -13.21 1.65
CA LEU A 37 4.83 -12.76 0.27
C LEU A 37 4.12 -13.78 -0.63
N ALA A 38 4.47 -15.06 -0.53
CA ALA A 38 3.83 -16.14 -1.29
C ALA A 38 2.33 -16.22 -1.00
N ARG A 39 1.95 -16.05 0.27
CA ARG A 39 0.55 -16.01 0.71
C ARG A 39 -0.17 -14.79 0.13
N SER A 40 0.40 -13.61 0.26
CA SER A 40 -0.19 -12.36 -0.25
C SER A 40 -0.32 -12.35 -1.77
N LEU A 41 0.64 -12.91 -2.48
CA LEU A 41 0.64 -13.00 -3.94
C LEU A 41 -0.24 -14.15 -4.48
N GLY A 42 -0.69 -15.07 -3.62
CA GLY A 42 -1.48 -16.24 -4.02
C GLY A 42 -0.70 -17.27 -4.84
N VAL A 43 0.63 -17.36 -4.66
CA VAL A 43 1.53 -18.23 -5.44
C VAL A 43 2.40 -19.12 -4.57
N GLY A 44 3.08 -20.08 -5.18
CA GLY A 44 4.01 -20.98 -4.48
C GLY A 44 5.28 -20.26 -4.00
N ARG A 45 5.87 -20.74 -2.90
CA ARG A 45 7.16 -20.21 -2.36
C ARG A 45 8.30 -20.27 -3.38
N THR A 46 8.32 -21.31 -4.21
CA THR A 46 9.34 -21.48 -5.26
C THR A 46 9.23 -20.36 -6.29
N THR A 47 8.02 -20.04 -6.76
CA THR A 47 7.75 -18.95 -7.69
C THR A 47 8.13 -17.59 -7.08
N THR A 48 7.74 -17.36 -5.82
CA THR A 48 8.10 -16.13 -5.08
C THR A 48 9.61 -15.97 -4.97
N ARG A 49 10.32 -17.04 -4.61
CA ARG A 49 11.79 -17.03 -4.52
C ARG A 49 12.44 -16.72 -5.87
N ALA A 50 11.98 -17.35 -6.95
CA ALA A 50 12.50 -17.10 -8.30
C ALA A 50 12.29 -15.63 -8.72
N ALA A 51 11.13 -15.04 -8.44
CA ALA A 51 10.86 -13.63 -8.70
C ALA A 51 11.78 -12.70 -7.88
N LEU A 52 11.97 -12.98 -6.58
CA LEU A 52 12.91 -12.22 -5.74
C LEU A 52 14.35 -12.32 -6.21
N GLU A 53 14.80 -13.49 -6.65
CA GLU A 53 16.14 -13.69 -7.21
C GLU A 53 16.34 -12.90 -8.50
N ARG A 54 15.31 -12.81 -9.36
CA ARG A 54 15.34 -11.91 -10.53
C ARG A 54 15.49 -10.44 -10.16
N LEU A 55 14.75 -10.00 -9.16
CA LEU A 55 14.85 -8.61 -8.68
C LEU A 55 16.24 -8.29 -8.10
N VAL A 56 16.86 -9.26 -7.42
CA VAL A 56 18.25 -9.13 -6.97
C VAL A 56 19.21 -9.08 -8.18
N GLY A 57 19.01 -9.94 -9.17
CA GLY A 57 19.81 -9.93 -10.41
C GLY A 57 19.65 -8.64 -11.22
N ARG A 58 18.51 -7.96 -11.11
CA ARG A 58 18.21 -6.64 -11.73
C ARG A 58 18.66 -5.44 -10.89
N GLY A 59 19.18 -5.66 -9.67
CA GLY A 59 19.64 -4.59 -8.80
C GLY A 59 18.53 -3.78 -8.11
N ILE A 60 17.28 -4.24 -8.16
CA ILE A 60 16.15 -3.62 -7.46
C ILE A 60 16.10 -4.03 -5.99
N LEU A 61 16.55 -5.25 -5.70
CA LEU A 61 16.69 -5.77 -4.35
C LEU A 61 18.12 -6.18 -4.07
N GLU A 62 18.51 -6.14 -2.81
CA GLU A 62 19.70 -6.77 -2.28
C GLU A 62 19.35 -7.85 -1.26
N LYS A 63 20.20 -8.89 -1.16
CA LYS A 63 19.99 -10.00 -0.23
C LYS A 63 20.99 -9.90 0.91
N GLN A 64 20.51 -9.71 2.12
CA GLN A 64 21.34 -9.71 3.33
C GLN A 64 21.22 -11.07 4.04
N ARG A 65 22.36 -11.59 4.54
CA ARG A 65 22.43 -12.87 5.27
C ARG A 65 22.39 -12.65 6.78
N GLY A 66 21.97 -13.67 7.50
CA GLY A 66 22.00 -13.66 8.97
C GLY A 66 20.62 -13.66 9.61
N ARG A 67 20.59 -13.53 10.95
CA ARG A 67 19.36 -13.61 11.75
C ARG A 67 18.35 -12.49 11.43
N SER A 68 18.83 -11.32 11.09
CA SER A 68 18.04 -10.18 10.59
C SER A 68 18.03 -10.06 9.07
N GLY A 69 18.51 -11.08 8.36
CA GLY A 69 18.61 -11.09 6.90
C GLY A 69 17.27 -11.07 6.19
N GLY A 70 17.30 -10.92 4.87
CA GLY A 70 16.11 -10.83 4.02
C GLY A 70 16.42 -10.22 2.68
N SER A 71 15.39 -9.88 1.94
CA SER A 71 15.48 -9.07 0.72
C SER A 71 15.15 -7.61 1.09
N PHE A 72 15.98 -6.68 0.66
CA PHE A 72 15.85 -5.25 0.95
C PHE A 72 15.79 -4.48 -0.36
N VAL A 73 15.01 -3.42 -0.40
CA VAL A 73 14.94 -2.52 -1.57
C VAL A 73 16.22 -1.71 -1.65
N THR A 74 16.83 -1.65 -2.85
CA THR A 74 18.03 -0.83 -3.08
C THR A 74 17.69 0.67 -3.08
N GLU A 75 18.65 1.51 -2.71
CA GLU A 75 18.47 2.97 -2.71
C GLU A 75 18.39 3.55 -4.13
N GLU A 76 19.12 2.97 -5.08
CA GLU A 76 19.16 3.42 -6.47
C GLU A 76 18.82 2.28 -7.42
N TRP A 77 18.06 2.60 -8.48
CA TRP A 77 17.66 1.64 -9.49
C TRP A 77 18.43 1.81 -10.79
N PRO A 78 18.73 0.72 -11.50
CA PRO A 78 19.27 0.80 -12.84
C PRO A 78 18.28 1.51 -13.79
N SER A 79 18.79 2.39 -14.67
CA SER A 79 17.95 3.17 -15.62
C SER A 79 17.12 2.29 -16.56
N SER A 80 17.60 1.08 -16.89
CA SER A 80 16.85 0.09 -17.68
C SER A 80 15.54 -0.31 -17.01
N GLU A 81 15.52 -0.39 -15.68
CA GLU A 81 14.35 -0.78 -14.91
C GLU A 81 13.32 0.36 -14.85
N VAL A 82 13.78 1.60 -14.79
CA VAL A 82 12.92 2.78 -14.85
C VAL A 82 12.10 2.79 -16.14
N ALA A 83 12.73 2.48 -17.28
CA ALA A 83 12.03 2.41 -18.57
C ALA A 83 10.99 1.27 -18.65
N ALA A 84 11.28 0.12 -18.02
CA ALA A 84 10.32 -0.99 -17.94
C ALA A 84 9.10 -0.63 -17.08
N VAL A 85 9.33 0.01 -15.95
CA VAL A 85 8.27 0.53 -15.05
C VAL A 85 7.40 1.57 -15.77
N ALA A 86 8.01 2.49 -16.53
CA ALA A 86 7.29 3.50 -17.30
C ALA A 86 6.31 2.86 -18.31
N ARG A 87 6.77 1.88 -19.09
CA ARG A 87 5.91 1.16 -20.05
C ARG A 87 4.75 0.45 -19.35
N TRP A 88 5.03 -0.23 -18.21
CA TRP A 88 4.01 -0.90 -17.44
C TRP A 88 2.93 0.08 -16.95
N PHE A 89 3.32 1.26 -16.43
CA PHE A 89 2.37 2.30 -16.01
C PHE A 89 1.49 2.77 -17.17
N GLU A 90 2.06 2.99 -18.37
CA GLU A 90 1.28 3.40 -19.55
C GLU A 90 0.24 2.35 -19.95
N GLU A 91 0.59 1.07 -19.92
CA GLU A 91 -0.30 -0.03 -20.25
C GLU A 91 -1.42 -0.24 -19.21
N GLN A 92 -1.11 -0.06 -17.94
CA GLN A 92 -2.03 -0.34 -16.83
C GLN A 92 -2.79 0.90 -16.34
N TRP A 93 -2.42 2.10 -16.80
CA TRP A 93 -2.94 3.35 -16.27
C TRP A 93 -4.47 3.44 -16.24
N PRO A 94 -5.21 3.09 -17.31
CA PRO A 94 -6.68 3.13 -17.29
C PRO A 94 -7.27 2.24 -16.18
N GLN A 95 -6.73 1.05 -15.98
CA GLN A 95 -7.17 0.10 -14.96
C GLN A 95 -6.84 0.59 -13.54
N LEU A 96 -5.68 1.22 -13.35
CA LEU A 96 -5.29 1.81 -12.07
C LEU A 96 -6.22 2.97 -11.70
N VAL A 97 -6.55 3.85 -12.65
CA VAL A 97 -7.50 4.96 -12.41
C VAL A 97 -8.90 4.45 -12.06
N ASP A 98 -9.43 3.50 -12.86
CA ASP A 98 -10.74 2.90 -12.61
C ASP A 98 -10.83 2.28 -11.21
N ALA A 99 -9.81 1.54 -10.85
CA ALA A 99 -9.75 0.90 -9.56
C ALA A 99 -9.52 1.91 -8.41
N ALA A 100 -8.74 2.98 -8.58
CA ALA A 100 -8.61 4.03 -7.57
C ALA A 100 -9.97 4.73 -7.31
N ILE A 101 -10.75 4.99 -8.36
CA ILE A 101 -12.11 5.54 -8.21
C ILE A 101 -13.00 4.59 -7.41
N ALA A 102 -12.97 3.29 -7.70
CA ALA A 102 -13.72 2.29 -6.93
C ALA A 102 -13.29 2.25 -5.46
N GLY A 103 -11.98 2.29 -5.19
CA GLY A 103 -11.41 2.36 -3.84
C GLY A 103 -11.91 3.57 -3.06
N THR A 104 -11.92 4.74 -3.68
CA THR A 104 -12.46 5.98 -3.08
C THR A 104 -13.90 5.79 -2.58
N HIS A 105 -14.77 5.18 -3.37
CA HIS A 105 -16.15 4.90 -2.96
C HIS A 105 -16.25 3.85 -1.85
N LEU A 106 -15.44 2.80 -1.92
CA LEU A 106 -15.40 1.74 -0.92
C LEU A 106 -14.94 2.27 0.45
N HIS A 107 -13.86 3.03 0.50
CA HIS A 107 -13.39 3.65 1.74
C HIS A 107 -14.39 4.66 2.31
N GLY A 108 -15.05 5.46 1.46
CA GLY A 108 -16.14 6.32 1.89
C GLY A 108 -17.31 5.55 2.52
N ALA A 109 -17.67 4.39 1.98
CA ALA A 109 -18.74 3.55 2.53
C ALA A 109 -18.32 2.92 3.88
N ILE A 110 -17.10 2.42 3.99
CA ILE A 110 -16.54 1.88 5.24
C ILE A 110 -16.53 2.95 6.33
N ALA A 111 -16.06 4.15 6.04
CA ALA A 111 -15.99 5.22 7.03
C ALA A 111 -17.38 5.67 7.53
N ARG A 112 -18.38 5.71 6.64
CA ARG A 112 -19.78 5.96 7.04
C ARG A 112 -20.29 4.90 8.01
N LEU A 113 -20.05 3.62 7.70
CA LEU A 113 -20.45 2.53 8.58
C LEU A 113 -19.68 2.56 9.91
N ALA A 114 -18.37 2.83 9.88
CA ALA A 114 -17.59 3.00 11.10
C ALA A 114 -18.18 4.10 12.00
N ALA A 115 -18.51 5.26 11.44
CA ALA A 115 -19.13 6.36 12.18
C ALA A 115 -20.53 6.02 12.73
N SER A 116 -21.25 5.13 12.06
CA SER A 116 -22.58 4.69 12.50
C SER A 116 -22.55 3.57 13.54
N ASN A 117 -21.58 2.67 13.44
CA ASN A 117 -21.60 1.39 14.14
C ASN A 117 -20.52 1.25 15.24
N ARG A 118 -19.51 2.18 15.29
CA ARG A 118 -18.40 2.09 16.27
C ARG A 118 -18.94 1.95 17.70
N THR A 119 -18.30 1.10 18.48
CA THR A 119 -18.48 0.93 19.91
C THR A 119 -17.49 1.81 20.69
N ASP A 120 -17.64 1.89 22.01
CA ASP A 120 -16.66 2.59 22.86
C ASP A 120 -15.27 1.95 22.75
N ASP A 121 -15.16 0.62 22.67
CA ASP A 121 -13.89 -0.08 22.43
C ASP A 121 -13.25 0.27 21.09
N ASP A 122 -14.06 0.54 20.06
CA ASP A 122 -13.54 1.00 18.76
C ASP A 122 -13.03 2.43 18.84
N ILE A 123 -13.70 3.30 19.58
CA ILE A 123 -13.24 4.68 19.83
C ILE A 123 -11.86 4.67 20.47
N GLU A 124 -11.70 3.96 21.59
CA GLU A 124 -10.41 3.83 22.27
C GLU A 124 -9.33 3.27 21.33
N ARG A 125 -9.68 2.28 20.54
CA ARG A 125 -8.76 1.67 19.55
C ARG A 125 -8.36 2.66 18.47
N LEU A 126 -9.30 3.41 17.90
CA LEU A 126 -9.05 4.37 16.83
C LEU A 126 -8.15 5.52 17.32
N GLU A 127 -8.45 6.08 18.49
CA GLU A 127 -7.64 7.14 19.12
C GLU A 127 -6.21 6.64 19.38
N LYS A 128 -6.07 5.44 19.96
CA LYS A 128 -4.76 4.84 20.16
C LYS A 128 -3.99 4.63 18.85
N ARG A 129 -4.62 4.12 17.78
CA ARG A 129 -3.94 3.90 16.50
C ARG A 129 -3.55 5.21 15.81
N LEU A 130 -4.35 6.25 15.96
CA LEU A 130 -4.00 7.58 15.49
C LEU A 130 -2.77 8.13 16.23
N ASP A 131 -2.68 7.93 17.53
CA ASP A 131 -1.52 8.34 18.33
C ASP A 131 -0.28 7.49 17.97
N ASP A 132 -0.42 6.18 17.80
CA ASP A 132 0.65 5.30 17.32
C ASP A 132 1.20 5.81 15.96
N PHE A 133 0.33 6.22 15.02
CA PHE A 133 0.72 6.80 13.75
C PHE A 133 1.49 8.13 13.92
N ARG A 134 1.01 9.02 14.77
CA ARG A 134 1.64 10.33 15.03
C ARG A 134 3.03 10.20 15.65
N GLN A 135 3.24 9.19 16.49
CA GLN A 135 4.49 8.96 17.20
C GLN A 135 5.49 8.11 16.41
N ALA A 136 5.04 7.42 15.36
CA ALA A 136 5.90 6.58 14.55
C ALA A 136 6.98 7.40 13.84
N GLU A 137 8.19 6.84 13.74
CA GLU A 137 9.26 7.42 12.94
C GLU A 137 8.85 7.48 11.45
N SER A 138 9.29 8.54 10.75
CA SER A 138 9.04 8.73 9.32
C SER A 138 9.52 7.52 8.51
N GLY A 139 8.80 7.20 7.45
CA GLY A 139 9.11 6.07 6.57
C GLY A 139 8.39 4.78 6.96
N ALA A 140 9.08 3.65 6.95
CA ALA A 140 8.47 2.33 7.07
C ALA A 140 7.67 2.12 8.37
N ALA A 141 8.12 2.69 9.50
CA ALA A 141 7.40 2.58 10.77
C ALA A 141 6.07 3.33 10.72
N ARG A 142 6.05 4.53 10.14
CA ARG A 142 4.82 5.32 9.98
C ARG A 142 3.87 4.69 8.96
N GLN A 143 4.40 4.15 7.86
CA GLN A 143 3.61 3.40 6.88
C GLN A 143 2.94 2.16 7.51
N GLN A 144 3.64 1.46 8.39
CA GLN A 144 3.05 0.34 9.13
C GLN A 144 1.94 0.80 10.10
N ALA A 145 2.15 1.90 10.80
CA ALA A 145 1.15 2.48 11.70
C ALA A 145 -0.09 2.96 10.94
N ASP A 146 0.09 3.52 9.75
CA ASP A 146 -0.95 3.88 8.79
C ASP A 146 -1.85 2.67 8.45
N SER A 147 -1.24 1.59 8.00
CA SER A 147 -1.96 0.35 7.68
C SER A 147 -2.77 -0.20 8.86
N ILE A 148 -2.22 -0.11 10.07
CA ILE A 148 -2.89 -0.57 11.30
C ILE A 148 -4.08 0.33 11.65
N LEU A 149 -3.98 1.64 11.43
CA LEU A 149 -5.09 2.58 11.62
C LEU A 149 -6.22 2.30 10.62
N HIS A 150 -5.91 2.10 9.35
CA HIS A 150 -6.91 1.75 8.33
C HIS A 150 -7.63 0.43 8.65
N LEU A 151 -6.91 -0.60 9.13
CA LEU A 151 -7.53 -1.83 9.61
C LEU A 151 -8.48 -1.59 10.79
N ALA A 152 -8.15 -0.69 11.71
CA ALA A 152 -9.03 -0.37 12.82
C ALA A 152 -10.30 0.36 12.34
N ILE A 153 -10.22 1.24 11.35
CA ILE A 153 -11.37 1.90 10.73
C ILE A 153 -12.27 0.87 10.02
N ILE A 154 -11.68 -0.06 9.26
CA ILE A 154 -12.42 -1.14 8.60
C ILE A 154 -13.15 -2.02 9.63
N ALA A 155 -12.49 -2.37 10.75
CA ALA A 155 -13.08 -3.17 11.80
C ALA A 155 -14.25 -2.45 12.50
N ALA A 156 -14.13 -1.14 12.76
CA ALA A 156 -15.17 -0.32 13.39
C ALA A 156 -16.45 -0.19 12.53
N ALA A 157 -16.40 -0.53 11.26
CA ALA A 157 -17.59 -0.58 10.40
C ALA A 157 -18.55 -1.71 10.77
N HIS A 158 -18.09 -2.75 11.47
CA HIS A 158 -18.88 -3.95 11.86
C HIS A 158 -19.69 -4.53 10.70
N ASN A 159 -19.06 -4.58 9.50
CA ASN A 159 -19.65 -5.14 8.29
C ASN A 159 -18.62 -6.04 7.58
N GLU A 160 -18.67 -7.33 7.91
CA GLU A 160 -17.71 -8.32 7.40
C GLU A 160 -17.68 -8.38 5.87
N THR A 161 -18.85 -8.28 5.22
CA THR A 161 -18.95 -8.34 3.76
C THR A 161 -18.23 -7.18 3.10
N LEU A 162 -18.52 -5.94 3.53
CA LEU A 162 -17.89 -4.76 2.95
C LEU A 162 -16.39 -4.71 3.30
N SER A 163 -16.02 -5.11 4.51
CA SER A 163 -14.61 -5.24 4.92
C SER A 163 -13.84 -6.20 4.01
N ALA A 164 -14.42 -7.36 3.70
CA ALA A 164 -13.81 -8.32 2.78
C ALA A 164 -13.66 -7.74 1.36
N ILE A 165 -14.66 -7.01 0.87
CA ILE A 165 -14.62 -6.34 -0.46
C ILE A 165 -13.52 -5.28 -0.51
N VAL A 166 -13.41 -4.43 0.52
CA VAL A 166 -12.37 -3.39 0.58
C VAL A 166 -10.97 -4.03 0.57
N LEU A 167 -10.73 -5.00 1.45
CA LEU A 167 -9.43 -5.66 1.54
C LEU A 167 -9.08 -6.45 0.27
N ASP A 168 -10.05 -7.07 -0.42
CA ASP A 168 -9.81 -7.72 -1.71
C ASP A 168 -9.51 -6.70 -2.81
N HIS A 169 -10.19 -5.56 -2.79
CA HIS A 169 -9.94 -4.46 -3.71
C HIS A 169 -8.51 -3.91 -3.54
N GLU A 170 -8.08 -3.63 -2.32
CA GLU A 170 -6.73 -3.13 -2.03
C GLU A 170 -5.63 -4.09 -2.49
N ARG A 171 -5.83 -5.42 -2.38
CA ARG A 171 -4.88 -6.43 -2.90
C ARG A 171 -4.66 -6.35 -4.41
N ARG A 172 -5.47 -5.63 -5.16
CA ARG A 172 -5.25 -5.38 -6.60
C ARG A 172 -4.15 -4.35 -6.84
N PHE A 173 -3.96 -3.41 -5.91
CA PHE A 173 -2.96 -2.34 -6.00
C PHE A 173 -1.70 -2.64 -5.22
N THR A 174 -1.86 -3.24 -4.04
CA THR A 174 -0.77 -3.51 -3.11
C THR A 174 -0.60 -5.01 -2.91
N ILE A 175 0.61 -5.43 -2.62
CA ILE A 175 0.93 -6.82 -2.29
C ILE A 175 0.47 -7.13 -0.87
N ILE A 176 0.56 -6.13 0.00
CA ILE A 176 0.12 -6.22 1.40
C ILE A 176 -1.04 -5.25 1.59
N ALA A 177 -2.24 -5.77 1.80
CA ALA A 177 -3.41 -4.96 2.10
C ALA A 177 -3.67 -4.93 3.63
N PRO A 178 -4.05 -3.78 4.19
CA PRO A 178 -4.01 -2.46 3.58
C PRO A 178 -2.57 -1.93 3.58
N ALA A 179 -2.12 -1.43 2.45
CA ALA A 179 -0.87 -0.70 2.36
C ALA A 179 -1.05 0.42 1.35
N HIS A 180 -0.74 1.64 1.76
CA HIS A 180 -0.83 2.79 0.89
C HIS A 180 0.54 3.11 0.28
N PRO A 181 0.59 3.57 -0.99
CA PRO A 181 1.81 4.11 -1.57
C PRO A 181 2.32 5.30 -0.76
N TRP A 182 3.64 5.40 -0.57
CA TRP A 182 4.22 6.48 0.24
C TRP A 182 5.14 7.40 -0.59
N GLY A 183 5.13 7.25 -1.89
CA GLY A 183 5.92 8.07 -2.79
C GLY A 183 7.42 7.90 -2.60
N ASP A 184 8.17 8.90 -3.05
CA ASP A 184 9.62 8.94 -2.90
C ASP A 184 10.06 9.74 -1.66
N SER A 185 11.37 9.74 -1.38
CA SER A 185 11.95 10.44 -0.24
C SER A 185 11.72 11.97 -0.25
N ALA A 186 11.57 12.58 -1.42
CA ALA A 186 11.37 14.02 -1.56
C ALA A 186 9.93 14.44 -1.26
N SER A 187 8.94 13.66 -1.70
CA SER A 187 7.52 13.93 -1.50
C SER A 187 6.99 13.46 -0.14
N ARG A 188 7.68 12.51 0.50
CA ARG A 188 7.26 11.86 1.75
C ARG A 188 6.91 12.82 2.90
N PRO A 189 7.71 13.84 3.26
CA PRO A 189 7.37 14.68 4.40
C PRO A 189 6.03 15.42 4.25
N ALA A 190 5.75 15.95 3.05
CA ALA A 190 4.50 16.63 2.76
C ALA A 190 3.29 15.67 2.78
N MET A 191 3.51 14.46 2.27
CA MET A 191 2.49 13.40 2.27
C MET A 191 2.18 12.94 3.70
N GLU A 192 3.19 12.68 4.52
CA GLU A 192 3.01 12.29 5.92
C GLU A 192 2.28 13.35 6.74
N GLU A 193 2.59 14.63 6.51
CA GLU A 193 1.88 15.75 7.14
C GLU A 193 0.42 15.80 6.70
N ARG A 194 0.14 15.66 5.41
CA ARG A 194 -1.23 15.62 4.87
C ARG A 194 -2.01 14.43 5.45
N ALA A 195 -1.43 13.22 5.40
CA ALA A 195 -2.03 12.02 5.95
C ALA A 195 -2.35 12.18 7.45
N GLY A 196 -1.43 12.76 8.22
CA GLY A 196 -1.64 13.00 9.65
C GLY A 196 -2.79 13.94 9.96
N ARG A 197 -2.99 14.99 9.16
CA ARG A 197 -4.17 15.88 9.31
C ARG A 197 -5.46 15.16 8.95
N GLU A 198 -5.47 14.48 7.80
CA GLU A 198 -6.67 13.81 7.29
C GLU A 198 -7.08 12.62 8.16
N HIS A 199 -6.13 11.84 8.70
CA HIS A 199 -6.40 10.80 9.71
C HIS A 199 -7.02 11.39 10.98
N GLY A 200 -6.50 12.53 11.46
CA GLY A 200 -7.08 13.22 12.62
C GLY A 200 -8.52 13.65 12.38
N GLU A 201 -8.79 14.25 11.22
CA GLU A 201 -10.14 14.66 10.82
C GLU A 201 -11.09 13.45 10.69
N LEU A 202 -10.59 12.34 10.08
CA LEU A 202 -11.38 11.13 9.85
C LEU A 202 -11.73 10.43 11.16
N VAL A 203 -10.76 10.22 12.04
CA VAL A 203 -10.99 9.59 13.34
C VAL A 203 -11.95 10.44 14.17
N ALA A 204 -11.76 11.77 14.22
CA ALA A 204 -12.69 12.67 14.92
C ALA A 204 -14.13 12.59 14.33
N ALA A 205 -14.27 12.51 13.01
CA ALA A 205 -15.58 12.36 12.38
C ALA A 205 -16.25 11.02 12.73
N ILE A 206 -15.48 9.94 12.82
CA ILE A 206 -15.97 8.60 13.22
C ILE A 206 -16.39 8.63 14.69
N VAL A 207 -15.54 9.10 15.58
CA VAL A 207 -15.81 9.20 17.03
C VAL A 207 -17.08 10.01 17.31
N ASP A 208 -17.22 11.15 16.68
CA ASP A 208 -18.37 12.06 16.83
C ASP A 208 -19.64 11.60 16.08
N SER A 209 -19.66 10.43 15.45
CA SER A 209 -20.80 9.97 14.61
C SER A 209 -21.16 10.92 13.45
N ARG A 210 -20.22 11.68 12.93
CA ARG A 210 -20.44 12.55 11.78
C ARG A 210 -20.35 11.75 10.48
N VAL A 211 -21.38 10.95 10.22
CA VAL A 211 -21.40 9.89 9.19
C VAL A 211 -21.02 10.40 7.80
N ASP A 212 -21.65 11.49 7.35
CA ASP A 212 -21.39 12.05 6.02
C ASP A 212 -20.01 12.68 5.92
N ASP A 213 -19.54 13.31 6.99
CA ASP A 213 -18.18 13.87 7.06
C ASP A 213 -17.13 12.76 7.01
N ALA A 214 -17.30 11.71 7.81
CA ALA A 214 -16.40 10.55 7.79
C ALA A 214 -16.26 9.97 6.38
N GLY A 215 -17.39 9.76 5.70
CA GLY A 215 -17.38 9.27 4.32
C GLY A 215 -16.68 10.20 3.34
N ARG A 216 -16.93 11.51 3.42
CA ARG A 216 -16.31 12.50 2.53
C ARG A 216 -14.82 12.68 2.79
N ILE A 217 -14.41 12.65 4.06
CA ILE A 217 -12.98 12.74 4.44
C ILE A 217 -12.23 11.49 3.96
N ALA A 218 -12.78 10.28 4.17
CA ALA A 218 -12.18 9.06 3.71
C ALA A 218 -12.02 9.02 2.18
N GLN A 219 -13.01 9.48 1.42
CA GLN A 219 -12.92 9.60 -0.03
C GLN A 219 -11.77 10.50 -0.47
N ARG A 220 -11.69 11.71 0.10
CA ARG A 220 -10.60 12.66 -0.19
C ARG A 220 -9.23 12.11 0.21
N HIS A 221 -9.15 11.40 1.33
CA HIS A 221 -7.91 10.83 1.81
C HIS A 221 -7.34 9.80 0.86
N VAL A 222 -8.15 8.88 0.35
CA VAL A 222 -7.71 7.81 -0.57
C VAL A 222 -7.33 8.35 -1.96
N GLU A 223 -7.74 9.57 -2.33
CA GLU A 223 -7.25 10.24 -3.55
C GLU A 223 -5.73 10.45 -3.55
N ILE A 224 -5.10 10.49 -2.36
CA ILE A 224 -3.63 10.53 -2.23
C ILE A 224 -2.98 9.39 -3.01
N ASP A 225 -3.54 8.19 -2.99
CA ASP A 225 -2.98 7.02 -3.65
C ASP A 225 -2.86 7.24 -5.16
N LEU A 226 -3.90 7.80 -5.79
CA LEU A 226 -3.88 8.11 -7.22
C LEU A 226 -2.89 9.24 -7.55
N GLU A 227 -2.79 10.25 -6.69
CA GLU A 227 -1.81 11.34 -6.85
C GLU A 227 -0.37 10.80 -6.80
N LEU A 228 -0.10 9.87 -5.88
CA LEU A 228 1.22 9.23 -5.75
C LEU A 228 1.54 8.30 -6.92
N LEU A 229 0.55 7.54 -7.40
CA LEU A 229 0.66 6.72 -8.61
C LEU A 229 0.97 7.59 -9.85
N ASP A 230 0.25 8.70 -10.03
CA ASP A 230 0.48 9.62 -11.15
C ASP A 230 1.85 10.32 -11.04
N ALA A 231 2.28 10.68 -9.84
CA ALA A 231 3.61 11.21 -9.61
C ALA A 231 4.72 10.18 -9.93
N ALA A 232 4.54 8.91 -9.55
CA ALA A 232 5.46 7.82 -9.87
C ALA A 232 5.53 7.58 -11.39
N ARG A 233 4.38 7.58 -12.08
CA ARG A 233 4.27 7.47 -13.53
C ARG A 233 5.03 8.59 -14.22
N ARG A 234 4.77 9.86 -13.86
CA ARG A 234 5.46 11.02 -14.46
C ARG A 234 6.98 10.95 -14.27
N ARG A 235 7.45 10.53 -13.10
CA ARG A 235 8.90 10.37 -12.86
C ARG A 235 9.53 9.28 -13.73
N ALA A 236 8.81 8.18 -13.94
CA ALA A 236 9.27 7.10 -14.80
C ALA A 236 9.35 7.52 -16.28
N LEU A 237 8.47 8.43 -16.74
CA LEU A 237 8.46 8.94 -18.12
C LEU A 237 9.50 10.06 -18.38
N THR A 238 10.02 10.72 -17.35
CA THR A 238 10.95 11.86 -17.47
C THR A 238 12.41 11.49 -17.29
N ARG A 239 12.73 10.24 -16.99
CA ARG A 239 14.09 9.69 -16.85
C ARG A 239 14.46 8.78 -18.01
#